data_1ea94eafa47984ae0f9f9552faa672f7
#
_entry.id   1ea94eafa47984ae0f9f9552faa672f7
#
_cell.length_a   1.000
_cell.length_b   1.000
_cell.length_c   1.000
_cell.angle_alpha   90.00
_cell.angle_beta   90.00
_cell.angle_gamma   90.00
#
_symmetry.space_group_name_H-M   'P 1'
#
loop_
_entity.id
_entity.type
_entity.pdbx_description
1 polymer ?
#
loop_
_entity_poly.entity_id
_entity_poly.type
_entity_poly.pdbx_seq_one_letter_code
_entity_poly.pdbx_strand_id
1 'polypeptide(L)'
;MNWLWLSAGLMALTALVHSWLGETRIVAPLLALNDGVMRHPLARVIVRYAWHVTSALMLATALAVAWPETPAALVAAIGAIWLLLGLTSLVASRGKHVGWPVLSGAGLAAVVGAWG
;
A
#
# COMPACT_ATOMS: atom_id res chain seq x y z
N MET A 1 -18.49 8.33 -13.14
CA MET A 1 -17.67 8.14 -11.93
C MET A 1 -16.23 8.49 -12.23
N ASN A 2 -15.58 9.24 -11.36
CA ASN A 2 -14.15 9.52 -11.55
C ASN A 2 -13.31 8.40 -10.94
N TRP A 3 -12.86 7.50 -11.78
CA TRP A 3 -12.07 6.33 -11.39
C TRP A 3 -10.74 6.69 -10.74
N LEU A 4 -10.12 7.80 -11.14
CA LEU A 4 -8.84 8.25 -10.58
C LEU A 4 -9.00 8.72 -9.14
N TRP A 5 -10.07 9.45 -8.83
CA TRP A 5 -10.37 9.86 -7.46
C TRP A 5 -10.72 8.67 -6.57
N LEU A 6 -11.47 7.70 -7.12
CA LEU A 6 -11.75 6.46 -6.40
C LEU A 6 -10.45 5.71 -6.10
N SER A 7 -9.59 5.54 -7.10
CA SER A 7 -8.29 4.89 -6.95
C SER A 7 -7.43 5.58 -5.90
N ALA A 8 -7.22 6.90 -6.05
CA ALA A 8 -6.42 7.68 -5.11
C ALA A 8 -6.97 7.62 -3.69
N GLY A 9 -8.28 7.67 -3.51
CA GLY A 9 -8.93 7.52 -2.22
C GLY A 9 -8.67 6.15 -1.58
N LEU A 10 -8.78 5.07 -2.36
CA LEU A 10 -8.48 3.72 -1.89
C LEU A 10 -6.99 3.55 -1.55
N MET A 11 -6.09 4.13 -2.35
CA MET A 11 -4.65 4.11 -2.08
C MET A 11 -4.31 4.85 -0.78
N ALA A 12 -4.88 6.03 -0.58
CA ALA A 12 -4.67 6.82 0.64
C ALA A 12 -5.23 6.11 1.87
N LEU A 13 -6.43 5.55 1.78
CA LEU A 13 -7.03 4.76 2.86
C LEU A 13 -6.15 3.54 3.19
N THR A 14 -5.67 2.83 2.17
CA THR A 14 -4.77 1.70 2.36
C THR A 14 -3.50 2.11 3.10
N ALA A 15 -2.90 3.25 2.75
CA ALA A 15 -1.71 3.77 3.41
C ALA A 15 -1.95 4.04 4.90
N LEU A 16 -3.06 4.68 5.25
CA LEU A 16 -3.41 5.00 6.63
C LEU A 16 -3.67 3.72 7.45
N VAL A 17 -4.45 2.81 6.89
CA VAL A 17 -4.76 1.51 7.53
C VAL A 17 -3.50 0.66 7.65
N HIS A 18 -2.64 0.64 6.63
CA HIS A 18 -1.37 -0.07 6.65
C HIS A 18 -0.46 0.40 7.79
N SER A 19 -0.34 1.72 7.98
CA SER A 19 0.45 2.25 9.10
C SER A 19 -0.19 1.93 10.44
N TRP A 20 -1.49 2.15 10.59
CA TRP A 20 -2.16 1.97 11.87
C TRP A 20 -2.25 0.49 12.28
N LEU A 21 -2.78 -0.37 11.42
CA LEU A 21 -2.88 -1.79 11.72
C LEU A 21 -1.51 -2.46 11.79
N GLY A 22 -0.60 -2.07 10.90
CA GLY A 22 0.75 -2.59 10.90
C GLY A 22 1.51 -2.27 12.18
N GLU A 23 1.45 -1.03 12.63
CA GLU A 23 2.08 -0.64 13.90
C GLU A 23 1.48 -1.40 15.08
N THR A 24 0.14 -1.42 15.19
CA THR A 24 -0.53 -1.99 16.35
C THR A 24 -0.55 -3.51 16.38
N ARG A 25 -0.63 -4.16 15.22
CA ARG A 25 -0.79 -5.61 15.12
C ARG A 25 0.48 -6.38 14.79
N ILE A 26 1.47 -5.73 14.23
CA ILE A 26 2.69 -6.39 13.73
C ILE A 26 3.95 -5.76 14.31
N VAL A 27 4.20 -4.48 14.04
CA VAL A 27 5.47 -3.84 14.38
C VAL A 27 5.67 -3.74 15.88
N ALA A 28 4.75 -3.13 16.62
CA ALA A 28 4.87 -2.98 18.07
C ALA A 28 4.95 -4.34 18.79
N PRO A 29 4.10 -5.34 18.48
CA PRO A 29 4.24 -6.67 19.08
C PRO A 29 5.56 -7.36 18.74
N LEU A 30 6.05 -7.23 17.49
CA LEU A 30 7.33 -7.82 17.08
C LEU A 30 8.50 -7.22 17.87
N LEU A 31 8.52 -5.88 17.98
CA LEU A 31 9.58 -5.19 18.73
C LEU A 31 9.51 -5.49 20.24
N ALA A 32 8.31 -5.73 20.76
CA ALA A 32 8.11 -6.08 22.17
C ALA A 32 8.72 -7.44 22.55
N LEU A 33 8.88 -8.37 21.59
CA LEU A 33 9.54 -9.64 21.82
C LEU A 33 11.00 -9.47 22.28
N ASN A 34 11.67 -8.42 21.81
CA ASN A 34 13.06 -8.09 22.13
C ASN A 34 13.99 -9.31 22.02
N ASP A 35 13.82 -10.08 20.94
CA ASP A 35 14.51 -11.35 20.73
C ASP A 35 15.19 -11.39 19.35
N GLY A 36 16.18 -12.25 19.18
CA GLY A 36 16.92 -12.40 17.93
C GLY A 36 17.45 -11.07 17.41
N VAL A 37 17.18 -10.78 16.14
CA VAL A 37 17.59 -9.53 15.47
C VAL A 37 16.96 -8.29 16.15
N MET A 38 15.79 -8.44 16.76
CA MET A 38 15.10 -7.34 17.42
C MET A 38 15.75 -6.90 18.73
N ARG A 39 16.79 -7.58 19.21
CA ARG A 39 17.65 -7.08 20.30
C ARG A 39 18.51 -5.89 19.91
N HIS A 40 18.80 -5.74 18.61
CA HIS A 40 19.64 -4.66 18.12
C HIS A 40 18.81 -3.37 17.93
N PRO A 41 19.20 -2.26 18.57
CA PRO A 41 18.47 -0.99 18.48
C PRO A 41 18.29 -0.51 17.03
N LEU A 42 19.31 -0.65 16.19
CA LEU A 42 19.23 -0.24 14.79
C LEU A 42 18.22 -1.06 14.00
N ALA A 43 18.19 -2.40 14.21
CA ALA A 43 17.21 -3.26 13.53
C ALA A 43 15.78 -2.86 13.90
N ARG A 44 15.53 -2.51 15.15
CA ARG A 44 14.22 -2.04 15.63
C ARG A 44 13.79 -0.76 14.91
N VAL A 45 14.70 0.20 14.80
CA VAL A 45 14.44 1.45 14.07
C VAL A 45 14.17 1.18 12.60
N ILE A 46 14.99 0.34 11.95
CA ILE A 46 14.84 0.02 10.53
C ILE A 46 13.50 -0.64 10.24
N VAL A 47 13.11 -1.63 11.03
CA VAL A 47 11.83 -2.35 10.82
C VAL A 47 10.65 -1.39 10.94
N ARG A 48 10.58 -0.58 12.00
CA ARG A 48 9.50 0.38 12.18
C ARG A 48 9.50 1.43 11.07
N TYR A 49 10.65 1.99 10.77
CA TYR A 49 10.81 3.00 9.74
C TYR A 49 10.40 2.47 8.36
N ALA A 50 10.90 1.30 7.96
CA ALA A 50 10.58 0.69 6.68
C ALA A 50 9.07 0.44 6.53
N TRP A 51 8.40 0.00 7.59
CA TRP A 51 6.95 -0.20 7.57
C TRP A 51 6.20 1.10 7.21
N HIS A 52 6.53 2.19 7.89
CA HIS A 52 5.86 3.48 7.68
C HIS A 52 6.30 4.20 6.40
N VAL A 53 7.54 3.99 5.95
CA VAL A 53 8.00 4.47 4.64
C VAL A 53 7.17 3.85 3.52
N THR A 54 6.81 2.57 3.61
CA THR A 54 5.91 1.93 2.64
C THR A 54 4.58 2.68 2.56
N SER A 55 4.00 3.06 3.70
CA SER A 55 2.77 3.87 3.72
C SER A 55 2.95 5.24 3.08
N ALA A 56 4.09 5.90 3.32
CA ALA A 56 4.40 7.19 2.69
C ALA A 56 4.51 7.06 1.16
N LEU A 57 5.10 5.98 0.66
CA LEU A 57 5.17 5.69 -0.77
C LEU A 57 3.78 5.39 -1.36
N MET A 58 2.90 4.71 -0.63
CA MET A 58 1.50 4.54 -1.02
C MET A 58 0.78 5.88 -1.17
N LEU A 59 0.98 6.80 -0.21
CA LEU A 59 0.42 8.15 -0.30
C LEU A 59 0.99 8.93 -1.49
N ALA A 60 2.26 8.78 -1.80
CA ALA A 60 2.88 9.39 -2.98
C ALA A 60 2.23 8.88 -4.28
N THR A 61 1.93 7.58 -4.37
CA THR A 61 1.20 7.04 -5.55
C THR A 61 -0.23 7.54 -5.62
N ALA A 62 -0.92 7.67 -4.46
CA ALA A 62 -2.26 8.26 -4.43
C ALA A 62 -2.27 9.70 -4.94
N LEU A 63 -1.29 10.50 -4.51
CA LEU A 63 -1.12 11.87 -5.00
C LEU A 63 -0.84 11.90 -6.51
N ALA A 64 0.06 11.05 -6.99
CA ALA A 64 0.39 10.96 -8.42
C ALA A 64 -0.84 10.59 -9.27
N VAL A 65 -1.65 9.65 -8.81
CA VAL A 65 -2.88 9.23 -9.51
C VAL A 65 -3.94 10.34 -9.52
N ALA A 66 -4.05 11.11 -8.44
CA ALA A 66 -4.99 12.21 -8.33
C ALA A 66 -4.53 13.47 -9.10
N TRP A 67 -3.24 13.59 -9.39
CA TRP A 67 -2.67 14.79 -9.99
C TRP A 67 -3.07 14.92 -11.46
N PRO A 68 -3.73 16.02 -11.87
CA PRO A 68 -4.31 16.12 -13.23
C PRO A 68 -3.29 16.03 -14.37
N GLU A 69 -2.06 16.41 -14.10
CA GLU A 69 -0.99 16.47 -15.12
C GLU A 69 -0.16 15.18 -15.19
N THR A 70 -0.47 14.18 -14.37
CA THR A 70 0.25 12.92 -14.43
C THR A 70 -0.05 12.20 -15.74
N PRO A 71 0.98 11.81 -16.52
CA PRO A 71 0.76 11.10 -17.78
C PRO A 71 -0.04 9.81 -17.59
N ALA A 72 -1.00 9.55 -18.47
CA ALA A 72 -1.85 8.36 -18.41
C ALA A 72 -1.06 7.05 -18.31
N ALA A 73 0.06 6.96 -19.04
CA ALA A 73 0.93 5.78 -19.00
C ALA A 73 1.51 5.55 -17.61
N LEU A 74 1.86 6.61 -16.88
CA LEU A 74 2.38 6.50 -15.51
C LEU A 74 1.26 6.09 -14.54
N VAL A 75 0.07 6.68 -14.68
CA VAL A 75 -1.11 6.29 -13.89
C VAL A 75 -1.42 4.81 -14.10
N ALA A 76 -1.43 4.35 -15.36
CA ALA A 76 -1.67 2.94 -15.69
C ALA A 76 -0.59 2.03 -15.10
N ALA A 77 0.68 2.43 -15.14
CA ALA A 77 1.78 1.67 -14.55
C ALA A 77 1.65 1.56 -13.03
N ILE A 78 1.33 2.64 -12.35
CA ILE A 78 1.04 2.65 -10.90
C ILE A 78 -0.13 1.69 -10.60
N GLY A 79 -1.21 1.81 -11.36
CA GLY A 79 -2.38 0.95 -11.21
C GLY A 79 -2.06 -0.53 -11.43
N ALA A 80 -1.26 -0.85 -12.44
CA ALA A 80 -0.83 -2.22 -12.72
C ALA A 80 0.00 -2.81 -11.57
N ILE A 81 0.90 -2.02 -10.97
CA ILE A 81 1.68 -2.45 -9.82
C ILE A 81 0.77 -2.74 -8.61
N TRP A 82 -0.16 -1.84 -8.30
CA TRP A 82 -1.12 -2.03 -7.21
C TRP A 82 -1.99 -3.27 -7.44
N LEU A 83 -2.47 -3.48 -8.67
CA LEU A 83 -3.26 -4.66 -9.04
C LEU A 83 -2.43 -5.94 -8.86
N LEU A 84 -1.20 -5.95 -9.34
CA LEU A 84 -0.28 -7.08 -9.19
C LEU A 84 -0.03 -7.41 -7.71
N LEU A 85 0.23 -6.39 -6.89
CA LEU A 85 0.42 -6.56 -5.44
C LEU A 85 -0.85 -7.11 -4.76
N GLY A 86 -2.02 -6.65 -5.16
CA GLY A 86 -3.29 -7.19 -4.67
C GLY A 86 -3.48 -8.65 -5.04
N LEU A 87 -3.23 -9.01 -6.30
CA LEU A 87 -3.37 -10.39 -6.78
C LEU A 87 -2.33 -11.33 -6.17
N THR A 88 -1.08 -10.89 -6.02
CA THR A 88 -0.07 -11.70 -5.33
C THR A 88 -0.40 -11.88 -3.84
N SER A 89 -0.95 -10.87 -3.19
CA SER A 89 -1.45 -10.97 -1.81
C SER A 89 -2.60 -11.96 -1.70
N LEU A 90 -3.54 -11.95 -2.66
CA LEU A 90 -4.64 -12.92 -2.72
C LEU A 90 -4.10 -14.35 -2.78
N VAL A 91 -3.17 -14.62 -3.70
CA VAL A 91 -2.60 -15.96 -3.90
C VAL A 91 -1.78 -16.39 -2.68
N ALA A 92 -0.85 -15.54 -2.22
CA ALA A 92 0.05 -15.86 -1.13
C ALA A 92 -0.68 -16.10 0.20
N SER A 93 -1.74 -15.34 0.47
CA SER A 93 -2.54 -15.47 1.69
C SER A 93 -3.72 -16.43 1.56
N ARG A 94 -3.94 -17.01 0.39
CA ARG A 94 -5.14 -17.81 0.06
C ARG A 94 -6.44 -17.05 0.37
N GLY A 95 -6.45 -15.75 0.05
CA GLY A 95 -7.58 -14.88 0.25
C GLY A 95 -7.79 -14.38 1.69
N LYS A 96 -6.92 -14.75 2.61
CA LYS A 96 -7.08 -14.39 4.05
C LYS A 96 -6.59 -12.99 4.40
N HIS A 97 -5.70 -12.41 3.60
CA HIS A 97 -5.22 -11.06 3.83
C HIS A 97 -6.28 -10.05 3.41
N VAL A 98 -6.76 -9.25 4.36
CA VAL A 98 -7.87 -8.30 4.14
C VAL A 98 -7.53 -7.17 3.16
N GLY A 99 -6.26 -6.94 2.87
CA GLY A 99 -5.81 -5.86 1.98
C GLY A 99 -5.95 -6.18 0.49
N TRP A 100 -6.04 -7.44 0.07
CA TRP A 100 -6.02 -7.79 -1.36
C TRP A 100 -7.17 -7.18 -2.17
N PRO A 101 -8.41 -7.09 -1.66
CA PRO A 101 -9.49 -6.47 -2.44
C PRO A 101 -9.28 -4.97 -2.65
N VAL A 102 -8.80 -4.29 -1.63
CA VAL A 102 -8.56 -2.84 -1.69
C VAL A 102 -7.38 -2.52 -2.60
N LEU A 103 -6.28 -3.27 -2.49
CA LEU A 103 -5.12 -3.13 -3.38
C LEU A 103 -5.51 -3.37 -4.84
N SER A 104 -6.23 -4.47 -5.10
CA SER A 104 -6.67 -4.83 -6.44
C SER A 104 -7.68 -3.83 -6.99
N GLY A 105 -8.63 -3.41 -6.17
CA GLY A 105 -9.63 -2.41 -6.55
C GLY A 105 -9.02 -1.05 -6.87
N ALA A 106 -8.08 -0.57 -6.05
CA ALA A 106 -7.36 0.67 -6.29
C ALA A 106 -6.56 0.62 -7.60
N GLY A 107 -5.85 -0.49 -7.82
CA GLY A 107 -5.07 -0.70 -9.03
C GLY A 107 -5.94 -0.74 -10.28
N LEU A 108 -7.02 -1.51 -10.25
CA LEU A 108 -7.95 -1.61 -11.37
C LEU A 108 -8.61 -0.26 -11.69
N ALA A 109 -9.05 0.49 -10.68
CA ALA A 109 -9.63 1.81 -10.86
C ALA A 109 -8.63 2.79 -11.50
N ALA A 110 -7.34 2.72 -11.15
CA ALA A 110 -6.31 3.55 -11.77
C ALA A 110 -6.11 3.18 -13.25
N VAL A 111 -6.02 1.88 -13.58
CA VAL A 111 -5.86 1.42 -14.97
C VAL A 111 -7.05 1.85 -15.82
N VAL A 112 -8.26 1.64 -15.33
CA VAL A 112 -9.49 2.05 -16.05
C VAL A 112 -9.54 3.57 -16.20
N GLY A 113 -9.25 4.30 -15.14
CA GLY A 113 -9.28 5.76 -15.14
C GLY A 113 -8.21 6.43 -16.01
N ALA A 114 -7.07 5.76 -16.21
CA ALA A 114 -5.99 6.28 -17.04
C ALA A 114 -6.38 6.45 -18.52
N TRP A 115 -7.32 5.64 -18.99
CA TRP A 115 -7.74 5.61 -20.40
C TRP A 115 -9.22 6.03 -20.60
N GLY A 116 -9.93 6.16 -19.50
CA GLY A 116 -11.30 6.62 -19.48
C GLY A 116 -11.40 8.08 -19.08
#